data_07dee5edb4e544a76105e408d6438067
#
_entry.id   07dee5edb4e544a76105e408d6438067
#
_cell.length_a   1.000
_cell.length_b   1.000
_cell.length_c   1.000
_cell.angle_alpha   90.00
_cell.angle_beta   90.00
_cell.angle_gamma   90.00
#
_symmetry.space_group_name_H-M   'P 1'
#
loop_
_entity.id
_entity.type
_entity.pdbx_description
1 polymer ?
#
loop_
_entity_poly.entity_id
_entity_poly.type
_entity_poly.pdbx_seq_one_letter_code
_entity_poly.pdbx_strand_id
1 'polypeptide(L)'
;KLSISFPYHSGQLPVYYNQLPGWHGGKYMDMPAEPLYSFGYGLSYTQWQYSNLRLSSTECGAQGKVDVMIDLTNAGSVDGHEVVQLYVRDDVSSVVTPIKQLKGFQKVFVKAGETMTVTIPLDICALCVIREDGTEAVEPGTFTIMVGPDSRDEVLLKVKLEIKEI
;
A
#
# COMPACT_ATOMS: atom_id res chain seq x y z
N LYS A 1 2.97 14.47 0.11
CA LYS A 1 2.66 13.29 0.94
C LYS A 1 3.75 13.13 2.01
N LEU A 2 3.36 12.76 3.23
CA LEU A 2 4.29 12.52 4.33
C LEU A 2 5.08 11.24 4.12
N SER A 3 6.39 11.28 4.34
CA SER A 3 7.28 10.13 4.24
C SER A 3 7.47 9.36 5.55
N ILE A 4 6.79 9.80 6.61
CA ILE A 4 6.75 9.15 7.93
C ILE A 4 5.35 9.27 8.52
N SER A 5 5.01 8.42 9.51
CA SER A 5 3.84 8.62 10.35
C SER A 5 4.16 9.67 11.43
N PHE A 6 3.19 10.52 11.77
CA PHE A 6 3.31 11.49 12.84
C PHE A 6 2.50 11.03 14.05
N PRO A 7 3.12 10.86 15.22
CA PRO A 7 2.41 10.50 16.45
C PRO A 7 1.61 11.69 17.00
N TYR A 8 0.65 11.42 17.89
CA TYR A 8 -0.02 12.46 18.67
C TYR A 8 0.94 13.15 19.64
N HIS A 9 1.87 12.39 20.23
CA HIS A 9 2.95 12.90 21.08
C HIS A 9 4.08 11.85 21.19
N SER A 10 5.21 12.22 21.78
CA SER A 10 6.41 11.39 21.85
C SER A 10 6.21 10.05 22.59
N GLY A 11 5.25 9.94 23.49
CA GLY A 11 4.92 8.69 24.19
C GLY A 11 4.24 7.64 23.35
N GLN A 12 3.79 7.98 22.14
CA GLN A 12 3.19 7.02 21.19
C GLN A 12 4.23 6.25 20.35
N LEU A 13 5.50 6.65 20.42
CA LEU A 13 6.55 6.02 19.59
C LEU A 13 6.88 4.60 20.07
N PRO A 14 7.22 3.70 19.12
CA PRO A 14 7.24 3.87 17.66
C PRO A 14 5.85 3.72 17.03
N VAL A 15 5.57 4.43 15.93
CA VAL A 15 4.28 4.41 15.22
C VAL A 15 4.50 4.23 13.71
N TYR A 16 4.90 3.02 13.30
CA TYR A 16 5.20 2.71 11.90
C TYR A 16 3.95 2.20 11.17
N TYR A 17 3.81 2.53 9.88
CA TYR A 17 2.74 1.99 9.03
C TYR A 17 2.98 0.51 8.67
N ASN A 18 4.25 0.09 8.64
CA ASN A 18 4.70 -1.25 8.28
C ASN A 18 5.09 -2.09 9.50
N GLN A 19 4.31 -2.01 10.56
CA GLN A 19 4.50 -2.78 11.78
C GLN A 19 4.45 -4.28 11.53
N LEU A 20 5.08 -5.05 12.42
CA LEU A 20 4.91 -6.50 12.45
C LEU A 20 3.55 -6.86 13.06
N PRO A 21 2.95 -7.99 12.67
CA PRO A 21 1.71 -8.48 13.26
C PRO A 21 1.83 -8.66 14.78
N GLY A 22 0.78 -8.29 15.51
CA GLY A 22 0.75 -8.46 16.97
C GLY A 22 1.54 -7.43 17.77
N TRP A 23 2.11 -6.43 17.12
CA TRP A 23 2.85 -5.37 17.81
C TRP A 23 1.92 -4.63 18.80
N HIS A 24 2.27 -4.64 20.07
CA HIS A 24 1.59 -4.23 21.32
C HIS A 24 0.06 -3.99 21.27
N GLY A 25 -0.65 -4.76 20.48
CA GLY A 25 -2.12 -4.79 20.48
C GLY A 25 -2.83 -3.49 20.12
N GLY A 26 -2.09 -2.46 19.77
CA GLY A 26 -2.62 -1.20 19.24
C GLY A 26 -3.51 -0.41 20.20
N LYS A 27 -3.46 -0.67 21.51
CA LYS A 27 -4.32 0.03 22.48
C LYS A 27 -3.49 0.76 23.54
N TYR A 28 -3.68 2.06 23.57
CA TYR A 28 -3.25 2.91 24.68
C TYR A 28 -4.46 3.20 25.58
N MET A 29 -4.23 3.50 26.84
CA MET A 29 -5.32 3.85 27.78
C MET A 29 -5.92 5.23 27.49
N ASP A 30 -5.12 6.14 26.97
CA ASP A 30 -5.37 7.57 26.92
C ASP A 30 -5.30 8.17 25.51
N MET A 31 -5.00 7.36 24.49
CA MET A 31 -4.90 7.84 23.13
C MET A 31 -5.22 6.74 22.08
N PRO A 32 -5.55 7.12 20.82
CA PRO A 32 -5.68 6.18 19.72
C PRO A 32 -4.38 5.41 19.45
N ALA A 33 -4.49 4.19 18.90
CA ALA A 33 -3.35 3.43 18.41
C ALA A 33 -2.79 3.98 17.10
N GLU A 34 -3.69 4.54 16.29
CA GLU A 34 -3.37 5.13 14.99
C GLU A 34 -2.58 6.43 15.17
N PRO A 35 -1.68 6.75 14.24
CA PRO A 35 -0.95 8.02 14.27
C PRO A 35 -1.88 9.21 14.01
N LEU A 36 -1.46 10.40 14.41
CA LEU A 36 -2.15 11.66 14.09
C LEU A 36 -2.21 11.86 12.57
N TYR A 37 -1.09 11.61 11.88
CA TYR A 37 -1.02 11.55 10.42
C TYR A 37 -0.30 10.29 9.98
N SER A 38 -0.95 9.50 9.15
CA SER A 38 -0.41 8.25 8.62
C SER A 38 0.67 8.50 7.58
N PHE A 39 1.54 7.51 7.38
CA PHE A 39 2.48 7.50 6.26
C PHE A 39 1.72 7.69 4.93
N GLY A 40 2.24 8.53 4.06
CA GLY A 40 1.62 8.84 2.79
C GLY A 40 0.51 9.87 2.84
N TYR A 41 0.04 10.28 4.02
CA TYR A 41 -0.99 11.31 4.16
C TYR A 41 -0.58 12.64 3.51
N GLY A 42 -1.55 13.38 3.01
CA GLY A 42 -1.35 14.71 2.47
C GLY A 42 -2.66 15.37 2.10
N LEU A 43 -2.67 16.70 2.16
CA LEU A 43 -3.79 17.53 1.78
C LEU A 43 -3.81 17.76 0.27
N SER A 44 -5.00 18.01 -0.27
CA SER A 44 -5.21 18.42 -1.65
C SER A 44 -6.21 19.58 -1.70
N TYR A 45 -6.09 20.43 -2.72
CA TYR A 45 -7.09 21.47 -3.02
C TYR A 45 -8.29 20.92 -3.82
N THR A 46 -8.27 19.64 -4.16
CA THR A 46 -9.34 18.92 -4.86
C THR A 46 -9.68 17.61 -4.17
N GLN A 47 -10.72 16.91 -4.66
CA GLN A 47 -11.18 15.65 -4.11
C GLN A 47 -10.83 14.51 -5.05
N TRP A 48 -10.30 13.43 -4.52
CA TRP A 48 -9.88 12.24 -5.26
C TRP A 48 -10.80 11.07 -4.99
N GLN A 49 -11.22 10.38 -6.05
CA GLN A 49 -11.95 9.12 -5.96
C GLN A 49 -11.14 8.02 -6.63
N TYR A 50 -10.95 6.92 -5.89
CA TYR A 50 -10.28 5.72 -6.36
C TYR A 50 -11.33 4.65 -6.64
N SER A 51 -11.25 4.01 -7.81
CA SER A 51 -12.20 2.98 -8.21
C SER A 51 -11.56 1.94 -9.11
N ASN A 52 -12.25 0.81 -9.32
CA ASN A 52 -11.92 -0.19 -10.33
C ASN A 52 -10.45 -0.68 -10.25
N LEU A 53 -10.00 -1.02 -9.02
CA LEU A 53 -8.70 -1.66 -8.80
C LEU A 53 -8.70 -3.04 -9.48
N ARG A 54 -7.72 -3.27 -10.35
CA ARG A 54 -7.58 -4.51 -11.11
C ARG A 54 -6.12 -4.82 -11.39
N LEU A 55 -5.83 -6.07 -11.66
CA LEU A 55 -4.51 -6.56 -12.04
C LEU A 55 -4.51 -7.01 -13.50
N SER A 56 -3.38 -6.93 -14.18
CA SER A 56 -3.21 -7.52 -15.52
C SER A 56 -3.30 -9.05 -15.50
N SER A 57 -2.95 -9.67 -14.37
CA SER A 57 -3.16 -11.08 -14.08
C SER A 57 -3.39 -11.25 -12.57
N THR A 58 -4.30 -12.14 -12.18
CA THR A 58 -4.51 -12.53 -10.78
C THR A 58 -3.58 -13.63 -10.30
N GLU A 59 -2.81 -14.20 -11.22
CA GLU A 59 -1.79 -15.23 -10.95
C GLU A 59 -0.48 -14.89 -11.66
N CYS A 60 0.65 -15.16 -11.01
CA CYS A 60 1.97 -14.88 -11.54
C CYS A 60 3.01 -15.83 -10.92
N GLY A 61 4.11 -16.07 -11.64
CA GLY A 61 5.28 -16.77 -11.08
C GLY A 61 6.22 -15.82 -10.35
N ALA A 62 7.13 -16.36 -9.53
CA ALA A 62 8.07 -15.61 -8.69
C ALA A 62 8.98 -14.62 -9.44
N GLN A 63 9.23 -14.85 -10.74
CA GLN A 63 10.06 -13.98 -11.60
C GLN A 63 9.22 -13.07 -12.52
N GLY A 64 7.91 -13.01 -12.29
CA GLY A 64 6.98 -12.28 -13.16
C GLY A 64 6.85 -10.81 -12.80
N LYS A 65 5.99 -10.14 -13.59
CA LYS A 65 5.55 -8.76 -13.36
C LYS A 65 4.04 -8.68 -13.54
N VAL A 66 3.40 -7.86 -12.72
CA VAL A 66 1.96 -7.63 -12.78
C VAL A 66 1.73 -6.13 -12.80
N ASP A 67 0.94 -5.65 -13.77
CA ASP A 67 0.48 -4.27 -13.77
C ASP A 67 -0.72 -4.12 -12.84
N VAL A 68 -0.60 -3.23 -11.88
CA VAL A 68 -1.66 -2.84 -10.95
C VAL A 68 -2.32 -1.57 -11.49
N MET A 69 -3.59 -1.67 -11.84
CA MET A 69 -4.35 -0.60 -12.49
C MET A 69 -5.46 -0.10 -11.57
N ILE A 70 -5.60 1.22 -11.48
CA ILE A 70 -6.63 1.90 -10.69
C ILE A 70 -7.20 3.06 -11.50
N ASP A 71 -8.49 3.28 -11.44
CA ASP A 71 -9.11 4.46 -12.04
C ASP A 71 -9.17 5.57 -10.98
N LEU A 72 -8.53 6.70 -11.29
CA LEU A 72 -8.43 7.87 -10.44
C LEU A 72 -9.25 9.01 -11.05
N THR A 73 -10.23 9.49 -10.29
CA THR A 73 -11.08 10.62 -10.68
C THR A 73 -10.79 11.83 -9.83
N ASN A 74 -10.58 12.98 -10.47
CA ASN A 74 -10.62 14.27 -9.81
C ASN A 74 -12.06 14.73 -9.68
N ALA A 75 -12.70 14.46 -8.55
CA ALA A 75 -14.11 14.80 -8.29
C ALA A 75 -14.34 16.25 -7.82
N GLY A 76 -13.27 17.02 -7.66
CA GLY A 76 -13.35 18.43 -7.27
C GLY A 76 -13.42 19.37 -8.48
N SER A 77 -13.35 20.67 -8.20
CA SER A 77 -13.45 21.73 -9.19
C SER A 77 -12.11 22.35 -9.62
N VAL A 78 -11.00 21.83 -9.10
CA VAL A 78 -9.65 22.36 -9.35
C VAL A 78 -8.76 21.26 -9.88
N ASP A 79 -7.95 21.58 -10.90
CA ASP A 79 -6.92 20.69 -11.41
C ASP A 79 -5.89 20.35 -10.30
N GLY A 80 -5.37 19.13 -10.31
CA GLY A 80 -4.45 18.74 -9.24
C GLY A 80 -3.51 17.60 -9.60
N HIS A 81 -2.54 17.41 -8.70
CA HIS A 81 -1.69 16.23 -8.69
C HIS A 81 -2.07 15.33 -7.55
N GLU A 82 -2.12 14.04 -7.82
CA GLU A 82 -2.23 13.01 -6.78
C GLU A 82 -1.02 12.07 -6.83
N VAL A 83 -0.69 11.49 -5.68
CA VAL A 83 0.30 10.41 -5.57
C VAL A 83 -0.43 9.14 -5.19
N VAL A 84 -0.65 8.29 -6.17
CA VAL A 84 -1.23 6.96 -6.00
C VAL A 84 -0.17 6.05 -5.40
N GLN A 85 -0.49 5.37 -4.30
CA GLN A 85 0.44 4.53 -3.55
C GLN A 85 0.00 3.07 -3.61
N LEU A 86 0.95 2.19 -3.91
CA LEU A 86 0.77 0.74 -4.00
C LEU A 86 1.44 0.07 -2.80
N TYR A 87 0.65 -0.59 -2.00
CA TYR A 87 1.10 -1.40 -0.87
C TYR A 87 0.86 -2.88 -1.13
N VAL A 88 1.70 -3.72 -0.57
CA VAL A 88 1.56 -5.17 -0.64
C VAL A 88 1.69 -5.77 0.76
N ARG A 89 0.86 -6.76 1.03
CA ARG A 89 0.93 -7.64 2.19
C ARG A 89 1.08 -9.07 1.72
N ASP A 90 2.03 -9.77 2.29
CA ASP A 90 2.07 -11.23 2.25
C ASP A 90 1.07 -11.77 3.28
N ASP A 91 0.09 -12.55 2.84
CA ASP A 91 -0.97 -13.02 3.73
C ASP A 91 -0.51 -14.17 4.64
N VAL A 92 0.41 -15.01 4.14
CA VAL A 92 0.99 -16.15 4.86
C VAL A 92 2.44 -16.32 4.45
N SER A 93 3.37 -15.98 5.32
CA SER A 93 4.81 -16.08 5.09
C SER A 93 5.45 -17.08 6.07
N SER A 94 6.53 -17.73 5.64
CA SER A 94 7.34 -18.61 6.51
C SER A 94 8.10 -17.84 7.59
N VAL A 95 8.30 -16.54 7.39
CA VAL A 95 8.93 -15.62 8.34
C VAL A 95 8.00 -14.47 8.67
N VAL A 96 8.25 -13.78 9.77
CA VAL A 96 7.42 -12.62 10.16
C VAL A 96 7.67 -11.47 9.20
N THR A 97 6.62 -11.04 8.50
CA THR A 97 6.64 -9.92 7.55
C THR A 97 5.78 -8.76 8.05
N PRO A 98 6.06 -7.52 7.64
CA PRO A 98 5.23 -6.37 7.97
C PRO A 98 3.79 -6.51 7.47
N ILE A 99 2.83 -5.93 8.21
CA ILE A 99 1.40 -5.94 7.87
C ILE A 99 1.09 -5.34 6.48
N LYS A 100 1.95 -4.48 5.97
CA LYS A 100 1.97 -3.96 4.60
C LYS A 100 3.29 -3.24 4.33
N GLN A 101 3.68 -3.18 3.06
CA GLN A 101 4.87 -2.45 2.60
C GLN A 101 4.53 -1.64 1.35
N LEU A 102 5.00 -0.40 1.28
CA LEU A 102 4.95 0.39 0.04
C LEU A 102 5.89 -0.26 -1.00
N LYS A 103 5.35 -0.70 -2.12
CA LYS A 103 6.12 -1.33 -3.21
C LYS A 103 6.13 -0.50 -4.49
N GLY A 104 5.30 0.53 -4.57
CA GLY A 104 5.30 1.45 -5.70
C GLY A 104 4.46 2.69 -5.45
N PHE A 105 4.70 3.72 -6.24
CA PHE A 105 3.87 4.92 -6.26
C PHE A 105 4.00 5.64 -7.60
N GLN A 106 2.97 6.40 -7.95
CA GLN A 106 3.00 7.24 -9.14
C GLN A 106 2.33 8.59 -8.87
N LYS A 107 3.04 9.68 -9.21
CA LYS A 107 2.46 11.03 -9.20
C LYS A 107 1.87 11.33 -10.56
N VAL A 108 0.59 11.67 -10.58
CA VAL A 108 -0.16 11.97 -11.80
C VAL A 108 -0.87 13.32 -11.70
N PHE A 109 -1.07 13.98 -12.84
CA PHE A 109 -1.86 15.18 -12.96
C PHE A 109 -3.22 14.83 -13.58
N VAL A 110 -4.32 15.28 -12.96
CA VAL A 110 -5.68 15.03 -13.44
C VAL A 110 -6.47 16.35 -13.38
N LYS A 111 -7.08 16.74 -14.49
CA LYS A 111 -7.93 17.91 -14.51
C LYS A 111 -9.23 17.70 -13.76
N ALA A 112 -9.82 18.80 -13.31
CA ALA A 112 -11.11 18.80 -12.65
C ALA A 112 -12.18 18.06 -13.47
N GLY A 113 -12.88 17.11 -12.85
CA GLY A 113 -13.91 16.29 -13.48
C GLY A 113 -13.40 15.15 -14.36
N GLU A 114 -12.09 15.03 -14.61
CA GLU A 114 -11.52 13.95 -15.42
C GLU A 114 -11.24 12.69 -14.61
N THR A 115 -11.29 11.56 -15.31
CA THR A 115 -10.87 10.24 -14.80
C THR A 115 -9.74 9.71 -15.68
N MET A 116 -8.71 9.14 -15.05
CA MET A 116 -7.64 8.44 -15.75
C MET A 116 -7.33 7.10 -15.11
N THR A 117 -6.88 6.14 -15.90
CA THR A 117 -6.31 4.90 -15.38
C THR A 117 -4.83 5.12 -15.05
N VAL A 118 -4.46 4.86 -13.80
CA VAL A 118 -3.06 4.85 -13.34
C VAL A 118 -2.58 3.40 -13.29
N THR A 119 -1.42 3.13 -13.90
CA THR A 119 -0.82 1.79 -13.94
C THR A 119 0.51 1.83 -13.21
N ILE A 120 0.65 1.00 -12.18
CA ILE A 120 1.90 0.85 -11.41
C ILE A 120 2.41 -0.57 -11.63
N PRO A 121 3.58 -0.75 -12.29
CA PRO A 121 4.16 -2.07 -12.46
C PRO A 121 4.67 -2.60 -11.13
N LEU A 122 4.30 -3.83 -10.79
CA LEU A 122 4.78 -4.57 -9.63
C LEU A 122 5.70 -5.70 -10.11
N ASP A 123 6.98 -5.59 -9.79
CA ASP A 123 7.95 -6.66 -9.98
C ASP A 123 7.81 -7.65 -8.82
N ILE A 124 7.51 -8.91 -9.11
CA ILE A 124 7.28 -9.92 -8.08
C ILE A 124 8.56 -10.21 -7.30
N CYS A 125 9.73 -10.08 -7.90
CA CYS A 125 11.01 -10.22 -7.18
C CYS A 125 11.16 -9.23 -6.01
N ALA A 126 10.47 -8.08 -6.04
CA ALA A 126 10.46 -7.13 -4.93
C ALA A 126 9.67 -7.60 -3.68
N LEU A 127 8.98 -8.75 -3.78
CA LEU A 127 8.21 -9.35 -2.68
C LEU A 127 8.99 -10.45 -1.94
N CYS A 128 10.30 -10.59 -2.21
CA CYS A 128 11.14 -11.60 -1.56
C CYS A 128 11.19 -11.39 -0.04
N VAL A 129 11.30 -12.51 0.66
CA VAL A 129 11.61 -12.60 2.10
C VAL A 129 13.02 -13.12 2.27
N ILE A 130 13.65 -12.80 3.40
CA ILE A 130 14.94 -13.36 3.80
C ILE A 130 14.65 -14.51 4.76
N ARG A 131 15.02 -15.73 4.38
CA ARG A 131 14.85 -16.94 5.17
C ARG A 131 15.89 -17.03 6.28
N GLU A 132 15.70 -17.96 7.21
CA GLU A 132 16.62 -18.19 8.35
C GLU A 132 18.05 -18.52 7.91
N ASP A 133 18.23 -19.16 6.75
CA ASP A 133 19.55 -19.48 6.16
C ASP A 133 20.20 -18.28 5.42
N GLY A 134 19.55 -17.11 5.42
CA GLY A 134 20.00 -15.90 4.73
C GLY A 134 19.70 -15.85 3.24
N THR A 135 18.99 -16.83 2.67
CA THR A 135 18.58 -16.80 1.26
C THR A 135 17.37 -15.90 1.04
N GLU A 136 17.37 -15.21 -0.10
CA GLU A 136 16.23 -14.42 -0.55
C GLU A 136 15.34 -15.27 -1.47
N ALA A 137 14.04 -15.28 -1.20
CA ALA A 137 13.08 -15.99 -2.04
C ALA A 137 11.71 -15.30 -2.03
N VAL A 138 11.03 -15.36 -3.16
CA VAL A 138 9.59 -15.10 -3.22
C VAL A 138 8.87 -16.40 -2.92
N GLU A 139 8.03 -16.41 -1.90
CA GLU A 139 7.29 -17.60 -1.51
C GLU A 139 5.98 -17.70 -2.31
N PRO A 140 5.59 -18.91 -2.76
CA PRO A 140 4.27 -19.14 -3.32
C PRO A 140 3.20 -18.86 -2.29
N GLY A 141 2.08 -18.28 -2.72
CA GLY A 141 0.99 -17.94 -1.81
C GLY A 141 0.18 -16.75 -2.27
N THR A 142 -0.72 -16.32 -1.41
CA THR A 142 -1.64 -15.22 -1.67
C THR A 142 -1.10 -13.92 -1.10
N PHE A 143 -1.05 -12.90 -1.93
CA PHE A 143 -0.69 -11.54 -1.56
C PHE A 143 -1.89 -10.61 -1.67
N THR A 144 -2.04 -9.71 -0.71
CA THR A 144 -3.03 -8.63 -0.79
C THR A 144 -2.36 -7.39 -1.37
N ILE A 145 -2.81 -7.00 -2.56
CA ILE A 145 -2.42 -5.77 -3.24
C ILE A 145 -3.39 -4.67 -2.81
N MET A 146 -2.85 -3.52 -2.38
CA MET A 146 -3.64 -2.41 -1.83
C MET A 146 -3.24 -1.11 -2.52
N VAL A 147 -4.21 -0.32 -2.96
CA VAL A 147 -3.95 0.96 -3.63
C VAL A 147 -4.80 2.07 -3.04
N GLY A 148 -4.19 3.22 -2.80
CA GLY A 148 -4.91 4.38 -2.28
C GLY A 148 -4.02 5.61 -2.08
N PRO A 149 -4.58 6.64 -1.42
CA PRO A 149 -3.91 7.93 -1.20
C PRO A 149 -2.86 7.91 -0.08
N ASP A 150 -2.96 6.98 0.86
CA ASP A 150 -2.07 6.83 2.02
C ASP A 150 -2.18 5.44 2.65
N SER A 151 -1.48 5.17 3.75
CA SER A 151 -1.37 3.84 4.36
C SER A 151 -2.56 3.41 5.23
N ARG A 152 -3.60 4.20 5.40
CA ARG A 152 -4.77 3.86 6.20
C ARG A 152 -5.62 2.78 5.52
N ASP A 153 -6.03 1.77 6.30
CA ASP A 153 -6.76 0.61 5.75
C ASP A 153 -8.13 0.95 5.18
N GLU A 154 -8.80 1.96 5.72
CA GLU A 154 -10.14 2.41 5.32
C GLU A 154 -10.17 3.12 3.97
N VAL A 155 -9.03 3.64 3.49
CA VAL A 155 -8.92 4.34 2.20
C VAL A 155 -8.24 3.51 1.12
N LEU A 156 -7.80 2.29 1.44
CA LEU A 156 -7.13 1.38 0.52
C LEU A 156 -8.14 0.44 -0.16
N LEU A 157 -8.19 0.46 -1.48
CA LEU A 157 -8.82 -0.60 -2.26
C LEU A 157 -7.92 -1.84 -2.27
N LYS A 158 -8.52 -3.04 -2.24
CA LYS A 158 -7.77 -4.30 -2.07
C LYS A 158 -8.16 -5.32 -3.14
N VAL A 159 -7.17 -6.05 -3.64
CA VAL A 159 -7.36 -7.19 -4.57
C VAL A 159 -6.31 -8.26 -4.25
N LYS A 160 -6.62 -9.52 -4.55
CA LYS A 160 -5.71 -10.65 -4.31
C LYS A 160 -4.88 -10.97 -5.55
N LEU A 161 -3.62 -11.32 -5.31
CA LEU A 161 -2.67 -11.86 -6.28
C LEU A 161 -2.16 -13.20 -5.76
N GLU A 162 -2.18 -14.23 -6.61
CA GLU A 162 -1.65 -15.55 -6.30
C GLU A 162 -0.28 -15.74 -6.95
N ILE A 163 0.74 -16.01 -6.14
CA ILE A 163 2.06 -16.39 -6.63
C ILE A 163 2.15 -17.92 -6.68
N LYS A 164 2.39 -18.45 -7.87
CA LYS A 164 2.49 -19.90 -8.11
C LYS A 164 3.93 -20.39 -7.97
N GLU A 165 4.10 -21.61 -7.47
CA GLU A 165 5.33 -22.38 -7.66
C GLU A 165 5.56 -22.59 -9.17
N ILE A 166 6.79 -22.37 -9.64
CA ILE A 166 7.23 -22.70 -11.01
C ILE A 166 7.96 -24.03 -10.98
#